data_29873ad7c27fbbb537e9680ce45426bb
#
_entry.id   29873ad7c27fbbb537e9680ce45426bb
#
_cell.length_a   1.000
_cell.length_b   1.000
_cell.length_c   1.000
_cell.angle_alpha   90.00
_cell.angle_beta   90.00
_cell.angle_gamma   90.00
#
_symmetry.space_group_name_H-M   'P 1'
#
loop_
_entity.id
_entity.type
_entity.pdbx_description
1 polymer ?
#
loop_
_entity_poly.entity_id
_entity_poly.type
_entity_poly.pdbx_seq_one_letter_code
_entity_poly.pdbx_strand_id
1 'polypeptide(L)'
;YIKHTLLESYLETLVLTVGMGAKGEAQAEICYVDCFAGPWGSEDENLDGTSIALSLKTLASCKAKLASLGVNARMRDLFIEKDKKAFGRLSTFLKRGTFAEVERECFPGDFVDLRHEILRWCGTNGFTFFFIDPKGWTPVVIEVLRPLLQRRRSEFLINFIYDFINRT
;
A
#
# COMPACT_ATOMS: atom_id res chain seq x y z
N TYR A 1 -4.04 8.45 -14.74
CA TYR A 1 -2.91 9.40 -14.54
C TYR A 1 -3.05 10.24 -13.27
N ILE A 2 -4.17 10.97 -13.07
CA ILE A 2 -4.36 11.87 -11.91
C ILE A 2 -4.24 11.13 -10.56
N LYS A 3 -4.82 9.94 -10.44
CA LYS A 3 -4.78 9.12 -9.22
C LYS A 3 -3.35 8.74 -8.82
N HIS A 4 -2.52 8.34 -9.78
CA HIS A 4 -1.15 7.91 -9.51
C HIS A 4 -0.26 9.08 -9.11
N THR A 5 -0.41 10.23 -9.77
CA THR A 5 0.34 11.45 -9.40
C THR A 5 -0.03 11.91 -7.99
N LEU A 6 -1.33 11.86 -7.65
CA LEU A 6 -1.80 12.20 -6.30
C LEU A 6 -1.25 11.21 -5.27
N LEU A 7 -1.32 9.90 -5.54
CA LEU A 7 -0.80 8.87 -4.66
C LEU A 7 0.70 9.04 -4.43
N GLU A 8 1.49 9.25 -5.49
CA GLU A 8 2.94 9.41 -5.41
C GLU A 8 3.33 10.60 -4.52
N SER A 9 2.81 11.78 -4.84
CA SER A 9 3.12 13.01 -4.11
C SER A 9 2.68 12.94 -2.65
N TYR A 10 1.49 12.38 -2.40
CA TYR A 10 0.97 12.24 -1.05
C TYR A 10 1.76 11.22 -0.25
N LEU A 11 2.03 10.03 -0.82
CA LEU A 11 2.76 8.95 -0.17
C LEU A 11 4.19 9.40 0.21
N GLU A 12 4.90 10.07 -0.69
CA GLU A 12 6.25 10.57 -0.40
C GLU A 12 6.24 11.53 0.79
N THR A 13 5.35 12.53 0.76
CA THR A 13 5.24 13.53 1.83
C THR A 13 4.89 12.87 3.16
N LEU A 14 3.93 11.96 3.16
CA LEU A 14 3.49 11.25 4.35
C LEU A 14 4.60 10.39 4.96
N VAL A 15 5.27 9.57 4.13
CA VAL A 15 6.34 8.67 4.58
C VAL A 15 7.51 9.45 5.17
N LEU A 16 7.92 10.56 4.54
CA LEU A 16 8.98 11.41 5.07
C LEU A 16 8.56 12.09 6.37
N THR A 17 7.33 12.56 6.47
CA THR A 17 6.80 13.20 7.70
C THR A 17 6.77 12.20 8.87
N VAL A 18 6.22 11.02 8.64
CA VAL A 18 6.15 9.95 9.65
C VAL A 18 7.55 9.49 10.06
N GLY A 19 8.44 9.27 9.10
CA GLY A 19 9.81 8.85 9.36
C GLY A 19 10.59 9.89 10.18
N MET A 20 10.46 11.17 9.83
CA MET A 20 11.11 12.25 10.60
C MET A 20 10.50 12.39 11.99
N GLY A 21 9.21 12.15 12.18
CA GLY A 21 8.57 12.12 13.49
C GLY A 21 9.12 11.01 14.41
N ALA A 22 9.65 9.93 13.84
CA ALA A 22 10.29 8.83 14.56
C ALA A 22 11.82 9.00 14.70
N LYS A 23 12.36 10.17 14.39
CA LYS A 23 13.79 10.43 14.53
C LYS A 23 14.21 10.31 16.00
N GLY A 24 15.19 9.46 16.26
CA GLY A 24 15.63 9.12 17.61
C GLY A 24 15.06 7.82 18.17
N GLU A 25 14.05 7.24 17.53
CA GLU A 25 13.63 5.87 17.80
C GLU A 25 14.66 4.87 17.23
N ALA A 26 14.71 3.66 17.78
CA ALA A 26 15.63 2.61 17.32
C ALA A 26 15.37 2.26 15.84
N GLN A 27 14.10 2.19 15.44
CA GLN A 27 13.66 1.97 14.07
C GLN A 27 12.25 2.51 13.85
N ALA A 28 12.09 3.29 12.78
CA ALA A 28 10.77 3.66 12.27
C ALA A 28 10.23 2.53 11.39
N GLU A 29 9.06 1.99 11.68
CA GLU A 29 8.38 1.00 10.82
C GLU A 29 7.24 1.65 10.07
N ILE A 30 7.29 1.59 8.73
CA ILE A 30 6.31 2.18 7.82
C ILE A 30 5.84 1.11 6.84
N CYS A 31 4.54 0.85 6.85
CA CYS A 31 3.87 -0.11 6.00
C CYS A 31 2.97 0.62 4.98
N TYR A 32 3.00 0.17 3.74
CA TYR A 32 2.00 0.48 2.73
C TYR A 32 1.18 -0.78 2.44
N VAL A 33 -0.13 -0.64 2.29
CA VAL A 33 -1.02 -1.74 1.94
C VAL A 33 -1.89 -1.34 0.77
N ASP A 34 -1.70 -1.98 -0.39
CA ASP A 34 -2.61 -1.87 -1.53
C ASP A 34 -3.69 -2.94 -1.41
N CYS A 35 -4.89 -2.50 -1.05
CA CYS A 35 -6.02 -3.40 -0.79
C CYS A 35 -6.64 -3.98 -2.08
N PHE A 36 -6.28 -3.46 -3.26
CA PHE A 36 -6.83 -3.85 -4.56
C PHE A 36 -5.76 -3.73 -5.66
N ALA A 37 -4.70 -4.51 -5.55
CA ALA A 37 -3.48 -4.36 -6.34
C ALA A 37 -3.58 -4.71 -7.83
N GLY A 38 -4.69 -5.22 -8.34
CA GLY A 38 -4.91 -5.52 -9.76
C GLY A 38 -6.38 -5.90 -10.06
N PRO A 39 -6.67 -6.46 -11.25
CA PRO A 39 -5.81 -6.73 -12.39
C PRO A 39 -5.43 -5.48 -13.18
N TRP A 40 -4.28 -5.49 -13.81
CA TRP A 40 -3.77 -4.40 -14.64
C TRP A 40 -4.14 -4.62 -16.10
N GLY A 41 -4.45 -3.52 -16.81
CA GLY A 41 -4.78 -3.56 -18.25
C GLY A 41 -3.57 -3.70 -19.17
N SER A 42 -2.33 -3.56 -18.64
CA SER A 42 -1.10 -3.70 -19.41
C SER A 42 -0.45 -5.07 -19.17
N GLU A 43 0.22 -5.59 -20.21
CA GLU A 43 1.05 -6.79 -20.10
C GLU A 43 2.50 -6.45 -19.73
N ASP A 44 2.77 -5.20 -19.33
CA ASP A 44 4.08 -4.76 -18.91
C ASP A 44 4.58 -5.61 -17.75
N GLU A 45 5.69 -6.28 -17.96
CA GLU A 45 6.33 -7.13 -16.98
C GLU A 45 6.88 -6.37 -15.78
N ASN A 46 7.15 -5.09 -15.94
CA ASN A 46 7.68 -4.21 -14.89
C ASN A 46 6.59 -3.56 -14.05
N LEU A 47 5.31 -3.75 -14.43
CA LEU A 47 4.15 -3.11 -13.81
C LEU A 47 4.27 -1.58 -13.72
N ASP A 48 5.06 -0.96 -14.62
CA ASP A 48 5.23 0.48 -14.68
C ASP A 48 3.87 1.18 -14.87
N GLY A 49 3.70 2.28 -14.15
CA GLY A 49 2.44 3.01 -14.13
C GLY A 49 1.34 2.38 -13.26
N THR A 50 1.64 1.34 -12.48
CA THR A 50 0.72 0.78 -11.48
C THR A 50 1.01 1.33 -10.08
N SER A 51 0.03 1.22 -9.16
CA SER A 51 0.22 1.55 -7.74
C SER A 51 1.35 0.72 -7.11
N ILE A 52 1.56 -0.51 -7.57
CA ILE A 52 2.60 -1.43 -7.09
C ILE A 52 4.00 -0.89 -7.35
N ALA A 53 4.33 -0.61 -8.62
CA ALA A 53 5.64 -0.08 -8.96
C ALA A 53 5.86 1.31 -8.33
N LEU A 54 4.80 2.12 -8.26
CA LEU A 54 4.84 3.44 -7.65
C LEU A 54 5.15 3.38 -6.16
N SER A 55 4.44 2.56 -5.38
CA SER A 55 4.66 2.44 -3.93
C SER A 55 6.08 1.94 -3.65
N LEU A 56 6.54 0.90 -4.33
CA LEU A 56 7.88 0.35 -4.16
C LEU A 56 8.97 1.38 -4.46
N LYS A 57 8.86 2.11 -5.57
CA LYS A 57 9.80 3.19 -5.93
C LYS A 57 9.81 4.31 -4.88
N THR A 58 8.63 4.74 -4.45
CA THR A 58 8.48 5.81 -3.46
C THR A 58 9.06 5.40 -2.10
N LEU A 59 8.71 4.22 -1.61
CA LEU A 59 9.23 3.72 -0.32
C LEU A 59 10.75 3.54 -0.34
N ALA A 60 11.32 3.00 -1.43
CA ALA A 60 12.75 2.86 -1.59
C ALA A 60 13.47 4.22 -1.57
N SER A 61 12.96 5.19 -2.32
CA SER A 61 13.48 6.56 -2.36
C SER A 61 13.40 7.24 -0.97
N CYS A 62 12.25 7.12 -0.31
CA CYS A 62 12.06 7.68 1.04
C CYS A 62 12.99 7.04 2.07
N LYS A 63 13.20 5.72 2.00
CA LYS A 63 14.15 5.02 2.89
C LYS A 63 15.56 5.59 2.75
N ALA A 64 16.03 5.80 1.52
CA ALA A 64 17.35 6.39 1.28
C ALA A 64 17.43 7.83 1.81
N LYS A 65 16.40 8.65 1.57
CA LYS A 65 16.33 10.04 2.09
C LYS A 65 16.33 10.06 3.62
N LEU A 66 15.54 9.22 4.28
CA LEU A 66 15.48 9.12 5.74
C LEU A 66 16.81 8.66 6.33
N ALA A 67 17.49 7.69 5.72
CA ALA A 67 18.80 7.24 6.14
C ALA A 67 19.83 8.37 6.10
N SER A 68 19.83 9.21 5.06
CA SER A 68 20.71 10.38 4.96
C SER A 68 20.44 11.44 6.04
N LEU A 69 19.24 11.44 6.62
CA LEU A 69 18.82 12.32 7.72
C LEU A 69 18.98 11.68 9.09
N GLY A 70 19.60 10.49 9.16
CA GLY A 70 19.87 9.78 10.40
C GLY A 70 18.68 9.00 10.98
N VAL A 71 17.69 8.65 10.14
CA VAL A 71 16.54 7.85 10.52
C VAL A 71 16.71 6.42 9.98
N ASN A 72 16.71 5.44 10.89
CA ASN A 72 16.65 4.02 10.52
C ASN A 72 15.20 3.63 10.24
N ALA A 73 14.84 3.46 8.96
CA ALA A 73 13.48 3.12 8.55
C ALA A 73 13.38 1.70 7.98
N ARG A 74 12.42 0.93 8.49
CA ARG A 74 11.97 -0.34 7.91
C ARG A 74 10.75 -0.07 7.05
N MET A 75 10.87 -0.30 5.76
CA MET A 75 9.80 -0.12 4.78
C MET A 75 9.21 -1.46 4.39
N ARG A 76 7.87 -1.57 4.45
CA ARG A 76 7.13 -2.79 4.16
C ARG A 76 5.98 -2.48 3.20
N ASP A 77 5.77 -3.34 2.22
CA ASP A 77 4.74 -3.20 1.20
C ASP A 77 3.93 -4.50 1.08
N LEU A 78 2.60 -4.40 1.15
CA LEU A 78 1.68 -5.53 1.03
C LEU A 78 0.67 -5.27 -0.06
N PHE A 79 0.47 -6.26 -0.92
CA PHE A 79 -0.46 -6.21 -2.04
C PHE A 79 -1.52 -7.31 -1.91
N ILE A 80 -2.79 -6.93 -2.08
CA ILE A 80 -3.92 -7.88 -2.03
C ILE A 80 -4.48 -8.05 -3.44
N GLU A 81 -4.53 -9.29 -3.93
CA GLU A 81 -5.03 -9.59 -5.27
C GLU A 81 -5.86 -10.87 -5.28
N LYS A 82 -7.14 -10.77 -5.69
CA LYS A 82 -8.06 -11.90 -5.73
C LYS A 82 -8.06 -12.69 -7.04
N ASP A 83 -7.69 -12.03 -8.14
CA ASP A 83 -7.59 -12.73 -9.43
C ASP A 83 -6.34 -13.60 -9.44
N LYS A 84 -6.52 -14.91 -9.65
CA LYS A 84 -5.41 -15.89 -9.59
C LYS A 84 -4.31 -15.62 -10.62
N LYS A 85 -4.69 -15.15 -11.82
CA LYS A 85 -3.72 -14.88 -12.90
C LYS A 85 -2.92 -13.61 -12.58
N ALA A 86 -3.60 -12.55 -12.15
CA ALA A 86 -2.97 -11.32 -11.71
C ALA A 86 -2.05 -11.56 -10.49
N PHE A 87 -2.51 -12.33 -9.50
CA PHE A 87 -1.69 -12.72 -8.35
C PHE A 87 -0.42 -13.48 -8.76
N GLY A 88 -0.50 -14.41 -9.70
CA GLY A 88 0.68 -15.13 -10.21
C GLY A 88 1.72 -14.19 -10.84
N ARG A 89 1.26 -13.21 -11.63
CA ARG A 89 2.13 -12.17 -12.23
C ARG A 89 2.76 -11.29 -11.15
N LEU A 90 1.96 -10.83 -10.19
CA LEU A 90 2.42 -10.02 -9.06
C LEU A 90 3.48 -10.75 -8.24
N SER A 91 3.21 -11.98 -7.84
CA SER A 91 4.15 -12.80 -7.08
C SER A 91 5.48 -13.00 -7.82
N THR A 92 5.42 -13.21 -9.13
CA THR A 92 6.62 -13.32 -9.98
C THR A 92 7.40 -12.01 -10.03
N PHE A 93 6.72 -10.89 -10.21
CA PHE A 93 7.32 -9.56 -10.19
C PHE A 93 8.04 -9.28 -8.87
N LEU A 94 7.38 -9.53 -7.75
CA LEU A 94 7.94 -9.26 -6.42
C LEU A 94 9.20 -10.11 -6.12
N LYS A 95 9.34 -11.28 -6.75
CA LYS A 95 10.51 -12.17 -6.59
C LYS A 95 11.74 -11.71 -7.41
N ARG A 96 11.61 -10.80 -8.35
CA ARG A 96 12.72 -10.37 -9.24
C ARG A 96 13.83 -9.61 -8.53
N GLY A 97 13.71 -9.28 -7.26
CA GLY A 97 14.76 -8.62 -6.47
C GLY A 97 14.90 -7.11 -6.69
N THR A 98 14.17 -6.52 -7.62
CA THR A 98 14.06 -5.07 -7.74
C THR A 98 13.47 -4.49 -6.44
N PHE A 99 13.98 -3.36 -5.95
CA PHE A 99 13.58 -2.75 -4.68
C PHE A 99 13.84 -3.63 -3.44
N ALA A 100 15.02 -4.27 -3.38
CA ALA A 100 15.40 -5.18 -2.29
C ALA A 100 15.39 -4.53 -0.90
N GLU A 101 15.51 -3.21 -0.82
CA GLU A 101 15.45 -2.39 0.38
C GLU A 101 14.06 -2.27 1.00
N VAL A 102 12.99 -2.62 0.27
CA VAL A 102 11.61 -2.67 0.74
C VAL A 102 11.19 -4.12 0.94
N GLU A 103 10.78 -4.49 2.15
CA GLU A 103 10.16 -5.79 2.40
C GLU A 103 8.80 -5.82 1.72
N ARG A 104 8.54 -6.85 0.91
CA ARG A 104 7.35 -6.90 0.07
C ARG A 104 6.71 -8.26 0.09
N GLU A 105 5.39 -8.27 0.14
CA GLU A 105 4.58 -9.47 0.19
C GLU A 105 3.27 -9.29 -0.59
N CYS A 106 2.65 -10.38 -1.00
CA CYS A 106 1.31 -10.36 -1.59
C CYS A 106 0.46 -11.49 -1.05
N PHE A 107 -0.82 -11.21 -0.78
CA PHE A 107 -1.80 -12.19 -0.33
C PHE A 107 -2.83 -12.48 -1.43
N PRO A 108 -3.10 -13.77 -1.70
CA PRO A 108 -4.13 -14.16 -2.64
C PRO A 108 -5.52 -14.13 -1.96
N GLY A 109 -6.44 -13.35 -2.47
CA GLY A 109 -7.80 -13.35 -1.96
C GLY A 109 -8.50 -12.01 -2.02
N ASP A 110 -9.71 -11.97 -1.50
CA ASP A 110 -10.50 -10.77 -1.41
C ASP A 110 -10.11 -9.95 -0.17
N PHE A 111 -9.95 -8.65 -0.35
CA PHE A 111 -9.64 -7.71 0.72
C PHE A 111 -10.59 -7.84 1.91
N VAL A 112 -11.90 -8.01 1.63
CA VAL A 112 -12.93 -8.10 2.68
C VAL A 112 -12.68 -9.30 3.59
N ASP A 113 -12.29 -10.43 3.03
CA ASP A 113 -12.02 -11.67 3.78
C ASP A 113 -10.69 -11.61 4.52
N LEU A 114 -9.69 -10.96 3.93
CA LEU A 114 -8.32 -10.92 4.44
C LEU A 114 -8.04 -9.81 5.46
N ARG A 115 -9.03 -8.98 5.82
CA ARG A 115 -8.84 -7.80 6.71
C ARG A 115 -8.08 -8.10 7.99
N HIS A 116 -8.41 -9.20 8.66
CA HIS A 116 -7.74 -9.57 9.92
C HIS A 116 -6.31 -10.08 9.70
N GLU A 117 -6.05 -10.73 8.57
CA GLU A 117 -4.71 -11.17 8.20
C GLU A 117 -3.83 -9.98 7.83
N ILE A 118 -4.37 -9.03 7.08
CA ILE A 118 -3.71 -7.76 6.77
C ILE A 118 -3.33 -7.03 8.07
N LEU A 119 -4.24 -6.89 9.02
CA LEU A 119 -3.98 -6.24 10.30
C LEU A 119 -2.91 -6.97 11.12
N ARG A 120 -2.89 -8.30 11.11
CA ARG A 120 -1.82 -9.09 11.74
C ARG A 120 -0.48 -8.84 11.07
N TRP A 121 -0.44 -8.79 9.74
CA TRP A 121 0.77 -8.47 9.00
C TRP A 121 1.29 -7.07 9.31
N CYS A 122 0.41 -6.07 9.40
CA CYS A 122 0.79 -4.70 9.76
C CYS A 122 1.37 -4.59 11.17
N GLY A 123 1.02 -5.50 12.09
CA GLY A 123 1.41 -5.43 13.49
C GLY A 123 0.77 -4.23 14.22
N THR A 124 1.24 -3.94 15.42
CA THR A 124 0.65 -2.91 16.29
C THR A 124 1.46 -1.61 16.38
N ASN A 125 2.75 -1.67 16.12
CA ASN A 125 3.69 -0.59 16.42
C ASN A 125 4.00 0.33 15.26
N GLY A 126 4.04 -0.21 14.03
CA GLY A 126 4.35 0.54 12.81
C GLY A 126 3.23 1.48 12.38
N PHE A 127 3.59 2.50 11.61
CA PHE A 127 2.63 3.30 10.87
C PHE A 127 2.19 2.55 9.62
N THR A 128 0.90 2.60 9.27
CA THR A 128 0.37 1.94 8.06
C THR A 128 -0.45 2.91 7.22
N PHE A 129 -0.11 2.99 5.95
CA PHE A 129 -0.92 3.66 4.94
C PHE A 129 -1.71 2.63 4.14
N PHE A 130 -3.03 2.78 4.13
CA PHE A 130 -3.94 1.92 3.36
C PHE A 130 -4.40 2.64 2.09
N PHE A 131 -4.08 2.05 0.95
CA PHE A 131 -4.62 2.47 -0.34
C PHE A 131 -5.79 1.57 -0.73
N ILE A 132 -6.98 2.16 -0.85
CA ILE A 132 -8.24 1.46 -1.08
C ILE A 132 -8.86 2.00 -2.36
N ASP A 133 -8.61 1.31 -3.49
CA ASP A 133 -9.12 1.67 -4.82
C ASP A 133 -9.99 0.53 -5.41
N PRO A 134 -11.18 0.26 -4.86
CA PRO A 134 -12.02 -0.84 -5.28
C PRO A 134 -12.69 -0.59 -6.64
N LYS A 135 -13.03 -1.67 -7.35
CA LYS A 135 -13.88 -1.62 -8.56
C LYS A 135 -15.39 -1.53 -8.25
N GLY A 136 -15.75 -0.95 -7.13
CA GLY A 136 -17.13 -0.82 -6.67
C GLY A 136 -17.16 -0.25 -5.27
N TRP A 137 -18.35 0.02 -4.74
CA TRP A 137 -18.47 0.66 -3.42
C TRP A 137 -18.68 -0.30 -2.25
N THR A 138 -19.15 -1.54 -2.51
CA THR A 138 -19.40 -2.54 -1.46
C THR A 138 -18.22 -2.77 -0.52
N PRO A 139 -16.96 -2.81 -0.99
CA PRO A 139 -15.81 -3.00 -0.10
C PRO A 139 -15.48 -1.79 0.78
N VAL A 140 -16.09 -0.63 0.55
CA VAL A 140 -15.82 0.62 1.29
C VAL A 140 -16.93 1.02 2.26
N VAL A 141 -17.88 0.11 2.53
CA VAL A 141 -18.87 0.33 3.57
C VAL A 141 -18.22 0.30 4.95
N ILE A 142 -18.79 1.07 5.88
CA ILE A 142 -18.18 1.27 7.21
C ILE A 142 -17.96 -0.03 7.98
N GLU A 143 -18.84 -1.01 7.83
CA GLU A 143 -18.76 -2.32 8.49
C GLU A 143 -17.51 -3.09 8.04
N VAL A 144 -17.15 -2.94 6.75
CA VAL A 144 -15.95 -3.55 6.19
C VAL A 144 -14.69 -2.81 6.64
N LEU A 145 -14.71 -1.49 6.65
CA LEU A 145 -13.55 -0.67 6.96
C LEU A 145 -13.29 -0.54 8.47
N ARG A 146 -14.29 -0.72 9.31
CA ARG A 146 -14.21 -0.49 10.76
C ARG A 146 -12.98 -1.12 11.43
N PRO A 147 -12.62 -2.39 11.21
CA PRO A 147 -11.43 -2.99 11.84
C PRO A 147 -10.13 -2.26 11.48
N LEU A 148 -10.02 -1.76 10.24
CA LEU A 148 -8.86 -1.01 9.79
C LEU A 148 -8.85 0.40 10.40
N LEU A 149 -10.01 1.08 10.42
CA LEU A 149 -10.16 2.43 10.97
C LEU A 149 -9.89 2.51 12.48
N GLN A 150 -10.07 1.40 13.20
CA GLN A 150 -9.75 1.30 14.63
C GLN A 150 -8.26 1.14 14.91
N ARG A 151 -7.46 0.85 13.88
CA ARG A 151 -6.01 0.72 14.04
C ARG A 151 -5.37 2.09 14.30
N ARG A 152 -4.58 2.17 15.36
CA ARG A 152 -3.78 3.37 15.65
C ARG A 152 -2.64 3.51 14.64
N ARG A 153 -2.14 4.73 14.48
CA ARG A 153 -1.03 5.06 13.58
C ARG A 153 -1.28 4.58 12.15
N SER A 154 -2.44 4.95 11.60
CA SER A 154 -2.81 4.62 10.22
C SER A 154 -3.40 5.82 9.49
N GLU A 155 -3.21 5.82 8.19
CA GLU A 155 -3.75 6.79 7.25
C GLU A 155 -4.40 6.05 6.09
N PHE A 156 -5.38 6.67 5.44
CA PHE A 156 -6.18 6.04 4.40
C PHE A 156 -6.30 6.96 3.20
N LEU A 157 -6.04 6.42 2.00
CA LEU A 157 -6.47 7.02 0.75
C LEU A 157 -7.52 6.11 0.13
N ILE A 158 -8.78 6.55 0.14
CA ILE A 158 -9.91 5.80 -0.37
C ILE A 158 -10.41 6.46 -1.63
N ASN A 159 -10.40 5.73 -2.75
CA ASN A 159 -10.95 6.21 -4.00
C ASN A 159 -12.42 5.81 -4.11
N PHE A 160 -13.31 6.80 -4.06
CA PHE A 160 -14.74 6.61 -4.31
C PHE A 160 -15.04 6.87 -5.78
N ILE A 161 -15.60 5.88 -6.46
CA ILE A 161 -16.06 6.04 -7.84
C ILE A 161 -17.43 6.72 -7.82
N TYR A 162 -17.47 8.00 -8.18
CA TYR A 162 -18.66 8.84 -8.16
C TYR A 162 -19.85 8.29 -8.95
N ASP A 163 -19.60 7.62 -10.09
CA ASP A 163 -20.65 7.04 -10.94
C ASP A 163 -21.50 5.96 -10.25
N PHE A 164 -21.01 5.38 -9.17
CA PHE A 164 -21.78 4.41 -8.38
C PHE A 164 -22.67 5.07 -7.32
N ILE A 165 -22.38 6.30 -6.92
CA ILE A 165 -23.14 7.02 -5.88
C ILE A 165 -24.41 7.62 -6.47
N ASN A 166 -24.44 7.93 -7.77
CA ASN A 166 -25.55 8.60 -8.44
C ASN A 166 -26.52 7.68 -9.21
N ARG A 167 -26.42 6.36 -9.05
CA ARG A 167 -27.33 5.37 -9.67
C ARG A 167 -28.43 4.91 -8.69
N THR A 168 -29.05 5.84 -7.99
CA THR A 168 -30.30 5.63 -7.23
C THR A 168 -31.46 6.28 -7.96
#